data_819598fbedd9590bc838340728ca45bb
#
_entry.id   819598fbedd9590bc838340728ca45bb
#
_cell.length_a   1.000
_cell.length_b   1.000
_cell.length_c   1.000
_cell.angle_alpha   90.00
_cell.angle_beta   90.00
_cell.angle_gamma   90.00
#
_symmetry.space_group_name_H-M   'P 1'
#
loop_
_entity.id
_entity.type
_entity.pdbx_description
1 polymer ?
#
loop_
_entity_poly.entity_id
_entity_poly.type
_entity_poly.pdbx_seq_one_letter_code
_entity_poly.pdbx_strand_id
1 'polypeptide(L)'
;MKKKALTISCIVLLALIGTLTGGSLYMLNYSLRPENRGKDLQGSMEYMMQNYPQLKPWVDSLQQHHALKDTFITAPDGIRLHAYYAYASRPSRRTAVIVHGYTDNAIRIFQIGYLYNHSLDYNVLIPDLRYSGLSEGEDFQMGWLDRKDVIQWIDTAPALFG
;
A
#
# COMPACT_ATOMS: atom_id res chain seq x y z
N MET A 1 -50.18 8.49 30.73
CA MET A 1 -49.90 7.94 29.37
C MET A 1 -48.72 8.69 28.67
N LYS A 2 -48.74 10.02 28.55
CA LYS A 2 -47.69 10.79 27.82
C LYS A 2 -46.27 10.56 28.34
N LYS A 3 -46.02 10.49 29.66
CA LYS A 3 -44.67 10.25 30.23
C LYS A 3 -44.13 8.87 29.85
N LYS A 4 -44.95 7.81 29.90
CA LYS A 4 -44.48 6.44 29.48
C LYS A 4 -44.16 6.39 28.01
N ALA A 5 -44.95 7.01 27.13
CA ALA A 5 -44.66 7.08 25.71
C ALA A 5 -43.35 7.82 25.44
N LEU A 6 -43.11 8.95 26.10
CA LEU A 6 -41.84 9.69 25.97
C LEU A 6 -40.65 8.84 26.41
N THR A 7 -40.74 8.13 27.54
CA THR A 7 -39.67 7.26 28.02
C THR A 7 -39.38 6.14 27.01
N ILE A 8 -40.39 5.49 26.46
CA ILE A 8 -40.22 4.44 25.44
C ILE A 8 -39.56 5.02 24.19
N SER A 9 -40.00 6.20 23.71
CA SER A 9 -39.40 6.85 22.54
C SER A 9 -37.93 7.19 22.79
N CYS A 10 -37.54 7.67 23.97
CA CYS A 10 -36.14 7.91 24.30
C CYS A 10 -35.31 6.64 24.33
N ILE A 11 -35.82 5.54 24.87
CA ILE A 11 -35.14 4.25 24.89
C ILE A 11 -34.91 3.73 23.46
N VAL A 12 -35.94 3.79 22.61
CA VAL A 12 -35.85 3.38 21.21
C VAL A 12 -34.82 4.23 20.45
N LEU A 13 -34.83 5.55 20.68
CA LEU A 13 -33.87 6.44 20.03
C LEU A 13 -32.43 6.14 20.47
N LEU A 14 -32.21 5.93 21.77
CA LEU A 14 -30.90 5.59 22.32
C LEU A 14 -30.42 4.23 21.76
N ALA A 15 -31.30 3.24 21.69
CA ALA A 15 -30.98 1.94 21.07
C ALA A 15 -30.60 2.09 19.60
N LEU A 16 -31.34 2.90 18.84
CA LEU A 16 -31.04 3.18 17.44
C LEU A 16 -29.67 3.86 17.26
N ILE A 17 -29.41 4.89 18.06
CA ILE A 17 -28.10 5.59 18.04
C ILE A 17 -26.99 4.61 18.40
N GLY A 18 -27.15 3.79 19.44
CA GLY A 18 -26.16 2.79 19.84
C GLY A 18 -25.87 1.78 18.74
N THR A 19 -26.92 1.27 18.08
CA THR A 19 -26.77 0.32 16.97
C THR A 19 -26.06 0.95 15.77
N LEU A 20 -26.46 2.18 15.38
CA LEU A 20 -25.81 2.90 14.27
C LEU A 20 -24.35 3.21 14.59
N THR A 21 -24.05 3.67 15.80
CA THR A 21 -22.67 3.96 16.21
C THR A 21 -21.83 2.68 16.23
N GLY A 22 -22.32 1.62 16.86
CA GLY A 22 -21.62 0.34 16.91
C GLY A 22 -21.38 -0.25 15.51
N GLY A 23 -22.39 -0.22 14.66
CA GLY A 23 -22.28 -0.66 13.25
C GLY A 23 -21.27 0.17 12.48
N SER A 24 -21.28 1.49 12.64
CA SER A 24 -20.33 2.39 11.97
C SER A 24 -18.88 2.14 12.41
N LEU A 25 -18.65 1.97 13.70
CA LEU A 25 -17.31 1.66 14.24
C LEU A 25 -16.82 0.29 13.76
N TYR A 26 -17.69 -0.70 13.73
CA TYR A 26 -17.36 -2.02 13.17
C TYR A 26 -16.96 -1.92 11.71
N MET A 27 -17.75 -1.25 10.88
CA MET A 27 -17.47 -1.08 9.45
C MET A 27 -16.18 -0.28 9.21
N LEU A 28 -15.93 0.75 10.01
CA LEU A 28 -14.70 1.54 9.96
C LEU A 28 -13.48 0.64 10.23
N ASN A 29 -13.51 -0.11 11.33
CA ASN A 29 -12.43 -1.03 11.68
C ASN A 29 -12.23 -2.11 10.60
N TYR A 30 -13.31 -2.69 10.09
CA TYR A 30 -13.25 -3.67 9.00
C TYR A 30 -12.62 -3.10 7.72
N SER A 31 -12.92 -1.85 7.40
CA SER A 31 -12.39 -1.20 6.20
C SER A 31 -10.92 -0.79 6.34
N LEU A 32 -10.52 -0.29 7.50
CA LEU A 32 -9.17 0.21 7.70
C LEU A 32 -8.17 -0.89 8.09
N ARG A 33 -8.65 -2.00 8.67
CA ARG A 33 -7.82 -3.12 9.15
C ARG A 33 -8.29 -4.46 8.58
N PRO A 34 -8.41 -4.60 7.26
CA PRO A 34 -8.77 -5.89 6.67
C PRO A 34 -7.67 -6.90 6.96
N GLU A 35 -8.05 -8.05 7.52
CA GLU A 35 -7.14 -9.10 7.97
C GLU A 35 -6.26 -9.60 6.80
N ASN A 36 -4.95 -9.60 7.00
CA ASN A 36 -3.91 -10.11 6.07
C ASN A 36 -3.90 -9.54 4.64
N ARG A 37 -4.76 -8.60 4.29
CA ARG A 37 -4.73 -7.96 2.97
C ARG A 37 -3.51 -7.04 2.87
N GLY A 38 -2.80 -7.14 1.76
CA GLY A 38 -1.58 -6.39 1.51
C GLY A 38 -0.33 -6.93 2.21
N LYS A 39 -0.42 -7.89 3.12
CA LYS A 39 0.72 -8.50 3.83
C LYS A 39 1.18 -9.83 3.24
N ASP A 40 0.37 -10.49 2.45
CA ASP A 40 0.71 -11.75 1.78
C ASP A 40 1.57 -11.50 0.54
N LEU A 41 2.88 -11.46 0.72
CA LEU A 41 3.85 -11.21 -0.35
C LEU A 41 3.96 -12.39 -1.31
N GLN A 42 3.92 -13.62 -0.79
CA GLN A 42 4.02 -14.82 -1.60
C GLN A 42 2.80 -14.96 -2.52
N GLY A 43 1.59 -14.89 -1.96
CA GLY A 43 0.37 -14.94 -2.76
C GLY A 43 0.25 -13.76 -3.73
N SER A 44 0.80 -12.59 -3.37
CA SER A 44 0.89 -11.45 -4.29
C SER A 44 1.80 -11.75 -5.49
N MET A 45 2.96 -12.35 -5.26
CA MET A 45 3.88 -12.74 -6.33
C MET A 45 3.27 -13.84 -7.22
N GLU A 46 2.70 -14.88 -6.63
CA GLU A 46 2.02 -15.95 -7.36
C GLU A 46 0.89 -15.39 -8.24
N TYR A 47 0.06 -14.53 -7.69
CA TYR A 47 -1.01 -13.86 -8.44
C TYR A 47 -0.45 -13.06 -9.62
N MET A 48 0.64 -12.29 -9.41
CA MET A 48 1.24 -11.49 -10.48
C MET A 48 1.80 -12.38 -11.58
N MET A 49 2.48 -13.46 -11.25
CA MET A 49 3.03 -14.40 -12.26
C MET A 49 1.93 -15.14 -13.04
N GLN A 50 0.80 -15.44 -12.41
CA GLN A 50 -0.34 -16.09 -13.06
C GLN A 50 -1.10 -15.14 -14.00
N ASN A 51 -1.36 -13.91 -13.55
CA ASN A 51 -2.18 -12.96 -14.30
C ASN A 51 -1.38 -12.12 -15.31
N TYR A 52 -0.07 -12.00 -15.10
CA TYR A 52 0.84 -11.23 -15.95
C TYR A 52 2.09 -12.06 -16.27
N PRO A 53 1.98 -13.18 -17.03
CA PRO A 53 3.09 -14.11 -17.25
C PRO A 53 4.30 -13.46 -17.92
N GLN A 54 4.13 -12.36 -18.66
CA GLN A 54 5.20 -11.57 -19.25
C GLN A 54 6.14 -10.93 -18.21
N LEU A 55 5.73 -10.82 -16.95
CA LEU A 55 6.58 -10.29 -15.86
C LEU A 55 7.66 -11.29 -15.45
N LYS A 56 7.39 -12.58 -15.59
CA LYS A 56 8.27 -13.63 -15.05
C LYS A 56 9.72 -13.50 -15.54
N PRO A 57 10.02 -13.38 -16.86
CA PRO A 57 11.40 -13.24 -17.31
C PRO A 57 12.09 -11.98 -16.76
N TRP A 58 11.35 -10.89 -16.59
CA TRP A 58 11.89 -9.65 -16.05
C TRP A 58 12.20 -9.78 -14.55
N VAL A 59 11.26 -10.31 -13.76
CA VAL A 59 11.46 -10.51 -12.32
C VAL A 59 12.57 -11.52 -12.07
N ASP A 60 12.59 -12.65 -12.80
CA ASP A 60 13.64 -13.67 -12.70
C ASP A 60 15.01 -13.05 -13.01
N SER A 61 15.11 -12.25 -14.06
CA SER A 61 16.34 -11.54 -14.43
C SER A 61 16.81 -10.58 -13.34
N LEU A 62 15.90 -9.77 -12.80
CA LEU A 62 16.23 -8.84 -11.71
C LEU A 62 16.70 -9.58 -10.44
N GLN A 63 16.06 -10.69 -10.10
CA GLN A 63 16.45 -11.50 -8.94
C GLN A 63 17.80 -12.19 -9.16
N GLN A 64 18.02 -12.80 -10.32
CA GLN A 64 19.26 -13.48 -10.67
C GLN A 64 20.47 -12.55 -10.63
N HIS A 65 20.30 -11.30 -11.02
CA HIS A 65 21.37 -10.30 -11.02
C HIS A 65 21.39 -9.45 -9.74
N HIS A 66 20.60 -9.79 -8.72
CA HIS A 66 20.43 -8.99 -7.50
C HIS A 66 20.09 -7.51 -7.79
N ALA A 67 19.34 -7.28 -8.87
CA ALA A 67 18.98 -5.96 -9.36
C ALA A 67 17.61 -5.48 -8.84
N LEU A 68 16.72 -6.39 -8.40
CA LEU A 68 15.58 -6.04 -7.59
C LEU A 68 16.06 -5.88 -6.15
N LYS A 69 16.10 -4.65 -5.69
CA LYS A 69 16.56 -4.27 -4.36
C LYS A 69 15.40 -3.78 -3.53
N ASP A 70 15.58 -3.78 -2.22
CA ASP A 70 14.65 -3.19 -1.26
C ASP A 70 15.37 -2.20 -0.34
N THR A 71 14.62 -1.29 0.23
CA THR A 71 15.13 -0.28 1.16
C THR A 71 14.03 0.15 2.13
N PHE A 72 14.46 0.80 3.21
CA PHE A 72 13.57 1.35 4.22
C PHE A 72 13.89 2.82 4.48
N ILE A 73 12.85 3.60 4.71
CA ILE A 73 12.94 4.94 5.30
C ILE A 73 12.12 4.98 6.59
N THR A 74 12.37 5.96 7.43
CA THR A 74 11.57 6.21 8.63
C THR A 74 10.74 7.48 8.41
N ALA A 75 9.43 7.36 8.51
CA ALA A 75 8.53 8.50 8.46
C ALA A 75 8.73 9.41 9.69
N PRO A 76 8.31 10.70 9.65
CA PRO A 76 8.49 11.62 10.78
C PRO A 76 7.83 11.18 12.09
N ASP A 77 6.84 10.30 12.03
CA ASP A 77 6.15 9.71 13.18
C ASP A 77 6.78 8.37 13.65
N GLY A 78 7.93 7.99 13.11
CA GLY A 78 8.70 6.82 13.52
C GLY A 78 8.35 5.52 12.81
N ILE A 79 7.33 5.50 11.95
CA ILE A 79 6.92 4.30 11.18
C ILE A 79 7.99 3.98 10.13
N ARG A 80 8.42 2.71 10.08
CA ARG A 80 9.32 2.22 9.03
C ARG A 80 8.53 1.88 7.77
N LEU A 81 8.94 2.47 6.67
CA LEU A 81 8.33 2.31 5.36
C LEU A 81 9.30 1.57 4.45
N HIS A 82 8.79 0.63 3.69
CA HIS A 82 9.55 -0.21 2.77
C HIS A 82 9.28 0.19 1.32
N ALA A 83 10.25 -0.01 0.43
CA ALA A 83 10.06 0.06 -1.02
C ALA A 83 10.97 -0.92 -1.74
N TYR A 84 10.49 -1.52 -2.83
CA TYR A 84 11.34 -2.13 -3.85
C TYR A 84 11.85 -1.08 -4.82
N TYR A 85 13.07 -1.30 -5.33
CA TYR A 85 13.59 -0.46 -6.39
C TYR A 85 14.49 -1.23 -7.36
N ALA A 86 14.56 -0.74 -8.59
CA ALA A 86 15.46 -1.26 -9.60
C ALA A 86 15.97 -0.12 -10.49
N TYR A 87 17.25 -0.22 -10.87
CA TYR A 87 17.82 0.68 -11.86
C TYR A 87 17.31 0.34 -13.26
N ALA A 88 17.27 1.33 -14.14
CA ALA A 88 17.08 1.10 -15.55
C ALA A 88 18.18 0.21 -16.12
N SER A 89 17.90 -0.55 -17.19
CA SER A 89 18.89 -1.39 -17.85
C SER A 89 20.03 -0.60 -18.51
N ARG A 90 19.78 0.67 -18.81
CA ARG A 90 20.73 1.67 -19.30
C ARG A 90 20.78 2.88 -18.38
N PRO A 91 21.89 3.63 -18.33
CA PRO A 91 21.98 4.84 -17.51
C PRO A 91 20.79 5.78 -17.80
N SER A 92 20.01 6.09 -16.79
CA SER A 92 18.80 6.89 -16.90
C SER A 92 18.70 7.91 -15.76
N ARG A 93 18.35 9.15 -16.10
CA ARG A 93 17.99 10.19 -15.12
C ARG A 93 16.50 10.20 -14.82
N ARG A 94 15.73 9.31 -15.45
CA ARG A 94 14.27 9.23 -15.28
C ARG A 94 13.95 8.22 -14.21
N THR A 95 13.14 8.61 -13.25
CA THR A 95 12.67 7.75 -12.16
C THR A 95 11.15 7.77 -12.11
N ALA A 96 10.55 6.62 -11.98
CA ALA A 96 9.12 6.47 -11.71
C ALA A 96 8.92 6.00 -10.27
N VAL A 97 8.18 6.76 -9.48
CA VAL A 97 7.67 6.34 -8.18
C VAL A 97 6.27 5.80 -8.40
N ILE A 98 6.05 4.52 -8.13
CA ILE A 98 4.84 3.78 -8.50
C ILE A 98 4.15 3.30 -7.23
N VAL A 99 2.93 3.78 -7.00
CA VAL A 99 2.20 3.57 -5.74
C VAL A 99 1.02 2.64 -5.98
N HIS A 100 0.90 1.60 -5.14
CA HIS A 100 -0.20 0.64 -5.22
C HIS A 100 -1.51 1.18 -4.63
N GLY A 101 -2.61 0.47 -4.87
CA GLY A 101 -3.94 0.81 -4.38
C GLY A 101 -4.24 0.29 -2.97
N TYR A 102 -5.44 0.57 -2.50
CA TYR A 102 -5.98 0.08 -1.24
C TYR A 102 -5.95 -1.46 -1.18
N THR A 103 -5.54 -2.01 -0.03
CA THR A 103 -5.39 -3.44 0.25
C THR A 103 -4.36 -4.22 -0.59
N ASP A 104 -3.62 -3.54 -1.44
CA ASP A 104 -2.52 -4.11 -2.21
C ASP A 104 -1.16 -3.92 -1.50
N ASN A 105 -0.09 -4.26 -2.19
CA ASN A 105 1.30 -4.02 -1.82
C ASN A 105 2.14 -3.72 -3.07
N ALA A 106 3.42 -3.40 -2.88
CA ALA A 106 4.32 -3.06 -3.97
C ALA A 106 4.41 -4.15 -5.06
N ILE A 107 4.35 -5.43 -4.68
CA ILE A 107 4.42 -6.55 -5.63
C ILE A 107 3.20 -6.56 -6.56
N ARG A 108 2.02 -6.21 -6.05
CA ARG A 108 0.76 -6.23 -6.80
C ARG A 108 0.68 -5.19 -7.91
N ILE A 109 1.66 -4.28 -8.00
CA ILE A 109 1.75 -3.27 -9.06
C ILE A 109 3.00 -3.43 -9.94
N PHE A 110 3.69 -4.57 -9.88
CA PHE A 110 4.89 -4.84 -10.67
C PHE A 110 4.66 -4.76 -12.20
N GLN A 111 3.44 -4.96 -12.69
CA GLN A 111 3.12 -4.77 -14.11
C GLN A 111 3.35 -3.33 -14.57
N ILE A 112 3.15 -2.34 -13.70
CA ILE A 112 3.48 -0.95 -14.00
C ILE A 112 5.00 -0.73 -13.87
N GLY A 113 5.63 -1.35 -12.86
CA GLY A 113 7.09 -1.37 -12.72
C GLY A 113 7.77 -1.90 -13.97
N TYR A 114 7.29 -3.03 -14.51
CA TYR A 114 7.76 -3.61 -15.77
C TYR A 114 7.67 -2.63 -16.94
N LEU A 115 6.51 -1.98 -17.10
CA LEU A 115 6.31 -1.01 -18.18
C LEU A 115 7.35 0.12 -18.13
N TYR A 116 7.54 0.72 -16.96
CA TYR A 116 8.49 1.82 -16.81
C TYR A 116 9.95 1.35 -16.88
N ASN A 117 10.30 0.26 -16.21
CA ASN A 117 11.68 -0.19 -16.14
C ASN A 117 12.13 -0.89 -17.41
N HIS A 118 11.39 -1.93 -17.85
CA HIS A 118 11.78 -2.75 -18.98
C HIS A 118 11.53 -2.07 -20.34
N SER A 119 10.38 -1.40 -20.50
CA SER A 119 9.98 -0.87 -21.82
C SER A 119 10.38 0.59 -22.04
N LEU A 120 10.52 1.38 -20.98
CA LEU A 120 10.77 2.82 -21.06
C LEU A 120 12.14 3.25 -20.53
N ASP A 121 12.96 2.33 -20.01
CA ASP A 121 14.28 2.60 -19.40
C ASP A 121 14.22 3.65 -18.27
N TYR A 122 13.28 3.50 -17.35
CA TYR A 122 13.23 4.28 -16.11
C TYR A 122 13.82 3.51 -14.93
N ASN A 123 14.47 4.20 -14.02
CA ASN A 123 14.60 3.70 -12.66
C ASN A 123 13.20 3.62 -12.05
N VAL A 124 12.93 2.60 -11.24
CA VAL A 124 11.65 2.43 -10.58
C VAL A 124 11.81 2.33 -9.07
N LEU A 125 10.94 3.01 -8.34
CA LEU A 125 10.79 2.94 -6.90
C LEU A 125 9.33 2.62 -6.61
N ILE A 126 9.09 1.51 -5.93
CA ILE A 126 7.75 0.95 -5.72
C ILE A 126 7.55 0.78 -4.21
N PRO A 127 7.07 1.80 -3.49
CA PRO A 127 6.87 1.74 -2.06
C PRO A 127 5.67 0.87 -1.68
N ASP A 128 5.79 0.18 -0.56
CA ASP A 128 4.66 -0.31 0.22
C ASP A 128 4.09 0.85 1.04
N LEU A 129 2.83 1.16 0.87
CA LEU A 129 2.14 2.13 1.72
C LEU A 129 2.05 1.62 3.16
N ARG A 130 1.74 2.48 4.10
CA ARG A 130 1.53 2.11 5.51
C ARG A 130 0.58 0.92 5.63
N TYR A 131 0.88 0.02 6.57
CA TYR A 131 0.12 -1.21 6.81
C TYR A 131 0.09 -2.19 5.62
N SER A 132 0.92 -2.00 4.59
CA SER A 132 1.02 -2.87 3.41
C SER A 132 2.41 -3.48 3.29
N GLY A 133 2.51 -4.64 2.65
CA GLY A 133 3.77 -5.31 2.38
C GLY A 133 4.67 -5.42 3.60
N LEU A 134 5.88 -4.91 3.50
CA LEU A 134 6.87 -4.85 4.58
C LEU A 134 6.85 -3.53 5.36
N SER A 135 6.02 -2.56 4.97
CA SER A 135 5.84 -1.32 5.72
C SER A 135 5.08 -1.56 7.02
N GLU A 136 5.50 -0.86 8.07
CA GLU A 136 4.81 -0.83 9.34
C GLU A 136 3.52 0.01 9.26
N GLY A 137 2.75 0.02 10.34
CA GLY A 137 1.50 0.74 10.49
C GLY A 137 0.44 -0.11 11.16
N GLU A 138 -0.65 0.53 11.60
CA GLU A 138 -1.76 -0.15 12.29
C GLU A 138 -3.01 -0.28 11.42
N ASP A 139 -3.13 0.58 10.39
CA ASP A 139 -4.30 0.63 9.51
C ASP A 139 -3.97 1.29 8.16
N PHE A 140 -4.83 1.06 7.18
CA PHE A 140 -4.79 1.76 5.89
C PHE A 140 -5.22 3.21 6.05
N GLN A 141 -4.44 4.13 5.49
CA GLN A 141 -4.61 5.56 5.69
C GLN A 141 -5.45 6.26 4.62
N MET A 142 -5.90 5.53 3.58
CA MET A 142 -6.74 6.06 2.50
C MET A 142 -6.23 7.39 1.90
N GLY A 143 -4.91 7.53 1.79
CA GLY A 143 -4.26 8.75 1.29
C GLY A 143 -4.01 9.84 2.34
N TRP A 144 -4.46 9.70 3.59
CA TRP A 144 -4.31 10.75 4.59
C TRP A 144 -2.86 10.96 5.02
N LEU A 145 -2.17 9.93 5.51
CA LEU A 145 -0.73 9.98 5.80
C LEU A 145 0.10 9.49 4.62
N ASP A 146 -0.39 8.51 3.86
CA ASP A 146 0.29 7.93 2.69
C ASP A 146 0.83 8.99 1.73
N ARG A 147 0.08 10.10 1.52
CA ARG A 147 0.55 11.19 0.65
C ARG A 147 1.87 11.82 1.12
N LYS A 148 2.09 11.88 2.45
CA LYS A 148 3.32 12.42 3.03
C LYS A 148 4.47 11.44 2.86
N ASP A 149 4.19 10.16 3.04
CA ASP A 149 5.15 9.08 2.85
C ASP A 149 5.58 8.99 1.37
N VAL A 150 4.64 9.13 0.45
CA VAL A 150 4.94 9.17 -1.00
C VAL A 150 5.81 10.37 -1.36
N ILE A 151 5.55 11.55 -0.79
CA ILE A 151 6.43 12.73 -0.98
C ILE A 151 7.83 12.43 -0.46
N GLN A 152 7.96 11.84 0.74
CA GLN A 152 9.25 11.47 1.29
C GLN A 152 10.00 10.45 0.40
N TRP A 153 9.29 9.49 -0.20
CA TRP A 153 9.86 8.57 -1.18
C TRP A 153 10.33 9.29 -2.45
N ILE A 154 9.57 10.27 -2.95
CA ILE A 154 9.96 11.09 -4.10
C ILE A 154 11.23 11.87 -3.77
N ASP A 155 11.33 12.47 -2.59
CA ASP A 155 12.51 13.21 -2.12
C ASP A 155 13.73 12.30 -1.90
N THR A 156 13.50 11.02 -1.58
CA THR A 156 14.56 10.02 -1.38
C THR A 156 15.10 9.47 -2.71
N ALA A 157 14.29 9.44 -3.76
CA ALA A 157 14.63 8.84 -5.04
C ALA A 157 15.95 9.36 -5.66
N PRO A 158 16.28 10.66 -5.62
CA PRO A 158 17.58 11.15 -6.12
C PRO A 158 18.78 10.57 -5.36
N ALA A 159 18.67 10.31 -4.07
CA ALA A 159 19.75 9.71 -3.29
C ALA A 159 19.95 8.22 -3.62
N LEU A 160 18.91 7.53 -4.08
CA LEU A 160 18.97 6.13 -4.50
C LEU A 160 19.55 5.95 -5.90
N PHE A 161 19.24 6.89 -6.81
CA PHE A 161 19.53 6.71 -8.24
C PHE A 161 20.62 7.65 -8.78
N GLY A 162 21.02 8.67 -8.06
CA GLY A 162 22.06 9.64 -8.44
C GLY A 162 21.50 10.84 -9.18
#